data_1195a95a6dd2307213ab6868b17b17b5
#
_entry.id   1195a95a6dd2307213ab6868b17b17b5
#
_cell.length_a   1.000
_cell.length_b   1.000
_cell.length_c   1.000
_cell.angle_alpha   90.00
_cell.angle_beta   90.00
_cell.angle_gamma   90.00
#
_symmetry.space_group_name_H-M   'P 1'
#
loop_
_entity.id
_entity.type
_entity.pdbx_description
1 polymer ?
#
loop_
_entity_poly.entity_id
_entity_poly.type
_entity_poly.pdbx_seq_one_letter_code
_entity_poly.pdbx_strand_id
1 'polypeptide(L)'
;GTLRLNIMGIDRDFPKGQYLVSTIDTPDIGHIFRENNREFLAVSIEFDPGSGVDVFAKLPDIMISQISGKGLEKSIIEKSDREISFQVLRILDIAYSAIEGKYIGESIRNEILFYIFCGTFGADFFQKMCKLQSSKEIYTIYVWIRKHYKMDFSVEELAEKCNMSASSFHKKFKDSTGISPVQFQKQL
;
A
#
# COMPACT_ATOMS: atom_id res chain seq x y z
N GLY A 1 -15.33 16.12 -3.13
CA GLY A 1 -14.01 16.75 -3.36
C GLY A 1 -13.11 15.87 -4.17
N THR A 2 -12.08 16.45 -4.72
CA THR A 2 -11.04 15.75 -5.48
C THR A 2 -9.71 15.88 -4.73
N LEU A 3 -8.98 14.79 -4.60
CA LEU A 3 -7.61 14.77 -4.09
C LEU A 3 -6.66 14.84 -5.28
N ARG A 4 -5.74 15.79 -5.29
CA ARG A 4 -4.62 15.81 -6.22
C ARG A 4 -3.37 15.33 -5.49
N LEU A 5 -2.72 14.31 -6.03
CA LEU A 5 -1.46 13.79 -5.52
C LEU A 5 -0.35 14.04 -6.53
N ASN A 6 0.80 14.50 -6.05
CA ASN A 6 2.03 14.47 -6.83
C ASN A 6 2.70 13.12 -6.63
N ILE A 7 2.57 12.25 -7.63
CA ILE A 7 3.16 10.92 -7.63
C ILE A 7 4.37 10.96 -8.55
N MET A 8 5.57 10.93 -7.95
CA MET A 8 6.85 10.93 -8.68
C MET A 8 7.03 12.11 -9.64
N GLY A 9 6.59 13.31 -9.22
CA GLY A 9 6.67 14.52 -10.05
C GLY A 9 5.53 14.70 -11.04
N ILE A 10 4.55 13.79 -11.06
CA ILE A 10 3.37 13.87 -11.93
C ILE A 10 2.14 14.11 -11.05
N ASP A 11 1.45 15.22 -11.29
CA ASP A 11 0.18 15.51 -10.63
C ASP A 11 -0.93 14.63 -11.20
N ARG A 12 -1.65 13.94 -10.32
CA ARG A 12 -2.79 13.12 -10.67
C ARG A 12 -3.99 13.46 -9.79
N ASP A 13 -5.15 13.60 -10.41
CA ASP A 13 -6.41 13.89 -9.72
C ASP A 13 -7.15 12.59 -9.40
N PHE A 14 -7.62 12.51 -8.16
CA PHE A 14 -8.45 11.42 -7.64
C PHE A 14 -9.86 11.95 -7.38
N PRO A 15 -10.76 11.88 -8.35
CA PRO A 15 -12.15 12.18 -8.14
C PRO A 15 -12.83 11.10 -7.28
N LYS A 16 -14.03 11.42 -6.81
CA LYS A 16 -14.88 10.50 -6.07
C LYS A 16 -15.07 9.16 -6.82
N GLY A 17 -15.02 8.07 -6.08
CA GLY A 17 -15.27 6.72 -6.61
C GLY A 17 -14.06 6.09 -7.29
N GLN A 18 -12.87 6.59 -7.00
CA GLN A 18 -11.61 5.94 -7.38
C GLN A 18 -10.86 5.43 -6.16
N TYR A 19 -10.02 4.43 -6.35
CA TYR A 19 -9.06 3.98 -5.36
C TYR A 19 -7.65 3.99 -5.93
N LEU A 20 -6.70 4.16 -5.05
CA LEU A 20 -5.27 4.07 -5.32
C LEU A 20 -4.72 2.85 -4.60
N VAL A 21 -3.98 2.02 -5.31
CA VAL A 21 -3.19 0.95 -4.71
C VAL A 21 -1.72 1.33 -4.74
N SER A 22 -1.12 1.39 -3.56
CA SER A 22 0.31 1.62 -3.41
C SER A 22 0.92 0.51 -2.56
N THR A 23 2.11 0.07 -2.91
CA THR A 23 2.85 -0.92 -2.11
C THR A 23 3.66 -0.29 -1.00
N ILE A 24 3.91 1.00 -1.09
CA ILE A 24 4.64 1.78 -0.11
C ILE A 24 3.90 3.10 0.02
N ASP A 25 3.55 3.43 1.24
CA ASP A 25 3.02 4.72 1.59
C ASP A 25 4.20 5.73 1.56
N THR A 26 4.59 6.11 0.36
CA THR A 26 5.46 7.28 0.21
C THR A 26 4.62 8.48 0.57
N PRO A 27 5.09 9.37 1.46
CA PRO A 27 4.38 10.62 1.72
C PRO A 27 4.41 11.48 0.46
N ASP A 28 3.39 11.30 -0.36
CA ASP A 28 3.14 12.15 -1.51
C ASP A 28 2.51 13.45 -1.03
N ILE A 29 2.96 14.58 -1.56
CA ILE A 29 2.33 15.86 -1.26
C ILE A 29 0.98 15.90 -1.96
N GLY A 30 -0.08 15.88 -1.16
CA GLY A 30 -1.44 15.91 -1.67
C GLY A 30 -2.14 17.25 -1.38
N HIS A 31 -2.91 17.73 -2.35
CA HIS A 31 -3.80 18.86 -2.20
C HIS A 31 -5.26 18.41 -2.33
N ILE A 32 -6.06 18.73 -1.32
CA ILE A 32 -7.49 18.42 -1.33
C ILE A 32 -8.25 19.64 -1.88
N PHE A 33 -8.93 19.45 -3.00
CA PHE A 33 -9.82 20.45 -3.58
C PHE A 33 -11.25 20.15 -3.18
N ARG A 34 -11.89 21.11 -2.50
CA ARG A 34 -13.30 21.00 -2.17
C ARG A 34 -14.16 21.37 -3.38
N GLU A 35 -15.04 20.49 -3.76
CA GLU A 35 -16.05 20.74 -4.78
C GLU A 35 -17.39 21.04 -4.09
N ASN A 36 -18.04 22.14 -4.48
CA ASN A 36 -19.36 22.50 -3.98
C ASN A 36 -19.50 22.52 -2.45
N ASN A 37 -18.47 22.95 -1.73
CA ASN A 37 -18.44 23.00 -0.26
C ASN A 37 -18.67 21.66 0.44
N ARG A 38 -18.46 20.52 -0.23
CA ARG A 38 -18.58 19.17 0.34
C ARG A 38 -17.26 18.75 0.97
N GLU A 39 -17.38 18.01 2.06
CA GLU A 39 -16.21 17.41 2.72
C GLU A 39 -15.55 16.35 1.83
N PHE A 40 -14.22 16.23 1.96
CA PHE A 40 -13.45 15.15 1.37
C PHE A 40 -13.35 14.02 2.39
N LEU A 41 -13.77 12.83 1.98
CA LEU A 41 -13.64 11.62 2.78
C LEU A 41 -12.80 10.61 2.02
N ALA A 42 -11.84 10.02 2.69
CA ALA A 42 -11.02 8.93 2.18
C ALA A 42 -10.85 7.85 3.25
N VAL A 43 -10.68 6.61 2.79
CA VAL A 43 -10.37 5.46 3.63
C VAL A 43 -9.02 4.92 3.19
N SER A 44 -8.11 4.74 4.14
CA SER A 44 -6.83 4.05 3.91
C SER A 44 -6.90 2.68 4.56
N ILE A 45 -6.59 1.64 3.79
CA ILE A 45 -6.56 0.26 4.26
C ILE A 45 -5.16 -0.28 4.04
N GLU A 46 -4.51 -0.68 5.12
CA GLU A 46 -3.19 -1.30 5.07
C GLU A 46 -3.32 -2.81 4.94
N PHE A 47 -2.50 -3.38 4.05
CA PHE A 47 -2.38 -4.82 3.84
C PHE A 47 -0.99 -5.29 4.22
N ASP A 48 -0.92 -6.40 4.96
CA ASP A 48 0.33 -7.11 5.16
C ASP A 48 0.75 -7.80 3.84
N PRO A 49 2.01 -7.66 3.39
CA PRO A 49 2.48 -8.29 2.17
C PRO A 49 2.32 -9.83 2.17
N GLY A 50 2.50 -10.47 3.33
CA GLY A 50 2.29 -11.92 3.49
C GLY A 50 0.85 -12.31 3.21
N SER A 51 -0.12 -11.58 3.78
CA SER A 51 -1.55 -11.83 3.51
C SER A 51 -1.87 -11.69 2.02
N GLY A 52 -1.26 -10.74 1.31
CA GLY A 52 -1.43 -10.60 -0.13
C GLY A 52 -0.90 -11.79 -0.92
N VAL A 53 0.28 -12.30 -0.55
CA VAL A 53 0.85 -13.52 -1.17
C VAL A 53 -0.04 -14.73 -0.90
N ASP A 54 -0.54 -14.88 0.33
CA ASP A 54 -1.41 -16.00 0.72
C ASP A 54 -2.76 -15.97 -0.01
N VAL A 55 -3.36 -14.81 -0.19
CA VAL A 55 -4.61 -14.66 -0.96
C VAL A 55 -4.35 -15.01 -2.42
N PHE A 56 -3.27 -14.51 -3.03
CA PHE A 56 -2.95 -14.79 -4.42
C PHE A 56 -2.68 -16.28 -4.66
N ALA A 57 -1.96 -16.96 -3.76
CA ALA A 57 -1.65 -18.37 -3.85
C ALA A 57 -2.89 -19.28 -3.80
N LYS A 58 -4.01 -18.78 -3.30
CA LYS A 58 -5.30 -19.51 -3.26
C LYS A 58 -6.16 -19.26 -4.50
N LEU A 59 -5.75 -18.36 -5.41
CA LEU A 59 -6.48 -18.13 -6.65
C LEU A 59 -6.40 -19.35 -7.57
N PRO A 60 -7.47 -19.68 -8.30
CA PRO A 60 -7.43 -20.73 -9.32
C PRO A 60 -6.42 -20.41 -10.42
N ASP A 61 -5.73 -21.44 -10.95
CA ASP A 61 -4.71 -21.29 -12.01
C ASP A 61 -5.22 -20.52 -13.24
N ILE A 62 -6.49 -20.70 -13.59
CA ILE A 62 -7.11 -19.99 -14.70
C ILE A 62 -7.16 -18.47 -14.46
N MET A 63 -7.35 -18.04 -13.22
CA MET A 63 -7.33 -16.62 -12.88
C MET A 63 -5.89 -16.09 -12.88
N ILE A 64 -4.95 -16.85 -12.34
CA ILE A 64 -3.52 -16.49 -12.33
C ILE A 64 -3.02 -16.28 -13.76
N SER A 65 -3.40 -17.13 -14.70
CA SER A 65 -2.99 -17.00 -16.11
C SER A 65 -3.55 -15.74 -16.80
N GLN A 66 -4.73 -15.26 -16.37
CA GLN A 66 -5.34 -14.04 -16.90
C GLN A 66 -4.72 -12.77 -16.30
N ILE A 67 -4.23 -12.86 -15.07
CA ILE A 67 -3.60 -11.75 -14.35
C ILE A 67 -2.19 -11.48 -14.90
N SER A 68 -1.50 -12.49 -15.41
CA SER A 68 -0.12 -12.40 -15.91
C SER A 68 -0.03 -11.66 -17.24
N GLY A 69 0.49 -10.43 -17.29
CA GLY A 69 0.89 -9.85 -18.58
C GLY A 69 0.78 -8.35 -18.81
N LYS A 70 0.54 -7.54 -17.82
CA LYS A 70 0.51 -6.07 -17.97
C LYS A 70 1.63 -5.41 -17.19
N GLY A 71 2.23 -4.37 -17.75
CA GLY A 71 3.50 -3.77 -17.28
C GLY A 71 3.44 -2.99 -15.96
N LEU A 72 4.63 -2.76 -15.41
CA LEU A 72 4.88 -2.21 -14.07
C LEU A 72 4.64 -0.69 -13.99
N GLU A 73 3.50 -0.25 -13.51
CA GLU A 73 3.32 1.12 -13.04
C GLU A 73 3.51 1.21 -11.51
N LYS A 74 4.08 2.34 -11.04
CA LYS A 74 4.42 2.50 -9.60
C LYS A 74 3.23 2.78 -8.70
N SER A 75 2.16 3.30 -9.23
CA SER A 75 0.91 3.56 -8.51
C SER A 75 -0.25 3.29 -9.43
N ILE A 76 -1.25 2.61 -8.89
CA ILE A 76 -2.39 2.16 -9.65
C ILE A 76 -3.62 2.91 -9.19
N ILE A 77 -4.22 3.64 -10.11
CA ILE A 77 -5.48 4.35 -9.91
C ILE A 77 -6.53 3.63 -10.74
N GLU A 78 -7.55 3.13 -10.08
CA GLU A 78 -8.69 2.53 -10.76
C GLU A 78 -10.01 3.10 -10.24
N LYS A 79 -11.04 2.99 -11.08
CA LYS A 79 -12.41 3.27 -10.67
C LYS A 79 -12.85 2.14 -9.72
N SER A 80 -13.37 2.52 -8.57
CA SER A 80 -13.95 1.55 -7.65
C SER A 80 -15.18 0.92 -8.27
N ASP A 81 -15.16 -0.41 -8.38
CA ASP A 81 -16.33 -1.18 -8.72
C ASP A 81 -17.27 -1.32 -7.51
N ARG A 82 -18.41 -2.00 -7.74
CA ARG A 82 -19.41 -2.22 -6.71
C ARG A 82 -18.87 -3.09 -5.58
N GLU A 83 -18.08 -4.09 -5.94
CA GLU A 83 -17.56 -5.11 -5.03
C GLU A 83 -16.59 -4.49 -4.04
N ILE A 84 -15.58 -3.75 -4.50
CA ILE A 84 -14.61 -3.05 -3.63
C ILE A 84 -15.33 -2.00 -2.77
N SER A 85 -16.23 -1.21 -3.36
CA SER A 85 -16.99 -0.19 -2.62
C SER A 85 -17.82 -0.82 -1.49
N PHE A 86 -18.43 -1.97 -1.73
CA PHE A 86 -19.21 -2.69 -0.72
C PHE A 86 -18.31 -3.17 0.44
N GLN A 87 -17.13 -3.73 0.14
CA GLN A 87 -16.20 -4.19 1.16
C GLN A 87 -15.66 -3.02 2.02
N VAL A 88 -15.39 -1.88 1.38
CA VAL A 88 -14.95 -0.67 2.10
C VAL A 88 -16.03 -0.21 3.07
N LEU A 89 -17.30 -0.20 2.68
CA LEU A 89 -18.40 0.14 3.58
C LEU A 89 -18.51 -0.87 4.73
N ARG A 90 -18.37 -2.16 4.48
CA ARG A 90 -18.35 -3.19 5.54
C ARG A 90 -17.23 -2.97 6.55
N ILE A 91 -16.00 -2.61 6.09
CA ILE A 91 -14.90 -2.29 7.02
C ILE A 91 -15.26 -1.09 7.91
N LEU A 92 -15.88 -0.06 7.33
CA LEU A 92 -16.30 1.11 8.10
C LEU A 92 -17.36 0.77 9.15
N ASP A 93 -18.32 -0.07 8.80
CA ASP A 93 -19.39 -0.50 9.71
C ASP A 93 -18.82 -1.25 10.94
N ILE A 94 -17.82 -2.11 10.73
CA ILE A 94 -17.20 -2.88 11.84
C ILE A 94 -16.05 -2.14 12.55
N ALA A 95 -15.60 -0.98 12.04
CA ALA A 95 -14.45 -0.26 12.59
C ALA A 95 -14.63 0.17 14.05
N TYR A 96 -15.87 0.36 14.48
CA TYR A 96 -16.22 0.74 15.86
C TYR A 96 -16.38 -0.46 16.80
N SER A 97 -16.41 -1.68 16.28
CA SER A 97 -16.54 -2.91 17.07
C SER A 97 -15.19 -3.62 17.17
N ALA A 98 -14.58 -3.58 18.35
CA ALA A 98 -13.29 -4.26 18.57
C ALA A 98 -13.36 -5.78 18.30
N ILE A 99 -14.52 -6.40 18.58
CA ILE A 99 -14.74 -7.84 18.37
C ILE A 99 -14.85 -8.13 16.87
N GLU A 100 -15.75 -7.43 16.17
CA GLU A 100 -15.97 -7.64 14.74
C GLU A 100 -14.73 -7.26 13.93
N GLY A 101 -14.09 -6.13 14.26
CA GLY A 101 -12.84 -5.71 13.64
C GLY A 101 -11.74 -6.76 13.74
N LYS A 102 -11.64 -7.45 14.88
CA LYS A 102 -10.66 -8.52 15.09
C LYS A 102 -11.00 -9.80 14.31
N TYR A 103 -12.25 -10.24 14.30
CA TYR A 103 -12.63 -11.55 13.75
C TYR A 103 -13.07 -11.50 12.28
N ILE A 104 -13.66 -10.39 11.82
CA ILE A 104 -14.20 -10.27 10.47
C ILE A 104 -13.30 -9.38 9.59
N GLY A 105 -12.60 -8.41 10.18
CA GLY A 105 -11.83 -7.42 9.45
C GLY A 105 -10.74 -8.02 8.53
N GLU A 106 -10.10 -9.11 8.94
CA GLU A 106 -9.11 -9.81 8.10
C GLU A 106 -9.78 -10.44 6.87
N SER A 107 -10.92 -11.08 7.05
CA SER A 107 -11.66 -11.68 5.95
C SER A 107 -12.08 -10.62 4.92
N ILE A 108 -12.57 -9.47 5.37
CA ILE A 108 -12.96 -8.38 4.47
C ILE A 108 -11.73 -7.81 3.73
N ARG A 109 -10.59 -7.65 4.41
CA ARG A 109 -9.33 -7.24 3.75
C ARG A 109 -8.90 -8.24 2.68
N ASN A 110 -9.02 -9.53 2.94
CA ASN A 110 -8.71 -10.58 1.97
C ASN A 110 -9.66 -10.56 0.76
N GLU A 111 -10.94 -10.27 0.97
CA GLU A 111 -11.89 -10.05 -0.12
C GLU A 111 -11.51 -8.84 -0.98
N ILE A 112 -11.09 -7.72 -0.37
CA ILE A 112 -10.59 -6.54 -1.10
C ILE A 112 -9.35 -6.90 -1.93
N LEU A 113 -8.38 -7.61 -1.33
CA LEU A 113 -7.18 -8.08 -2.04
C LEU A 113 -7.54 -8.96 -3.24
N PHE A 114 -8.51 -9.87 -3.07
CA PHE A 114 -9.02 -10.70 -4.16
C PHE A 114 -9.51 -9.84 -5.34
N TYR A 115 -10.36 -8.84 -5.09
CA TYR A 115 -10.87 -7.97 -6.15
C TYR A 115 -9.77 -7.12 -6.79
N ILE A 116 -8.81 -6.62 -6.01
CA ILE A 116 -7.65 -5.89 -6.54
C ILE A 116 -6.82 -6.80 -7.47
N PHE A 117 -6.57 -8.05 -7.07
CA PHE A 117 -5.84 -9.00 -7.91
C PHE A 117 -6.58 -9.37 -9.19
N CYS A 118 -7.90 -9.42 -9.18
CA CYS A 118 -8.73 -9.62 -10.37
C CYS A 118 -8.81 -8.39 -11.27
N GLY A 119 -8.41 -7.21 -10.78
CA GLY A 119 -8.41 -5.96 -11.52
C GLY A 119 -7.28 -5.86 -12.55
N THR A 120 -7.26 -4.75 -13.28
CA THR A 120 -6.34 -4.51 -14.41
C THR A 120 -4.86 -4.64 -14.02
N PHE A 121 -4.52 -4.27 -12.79
CA PHE A 121 -3.14 -4.18 -12.29
C PHE A 121 -2.80 -5.25 -11.24
N GLY A 122 -3.63 -6.27 -11.12
CA GLY A 122 -3.47 -7.30 -10.09
C GLY A 122 -2.12 -7.99 -10.12
N ALA A 123 -1.58 -8.28 -11.32
CA ALA A 123 -0.26 -8.91 -11.49
C ALA A 123 0.87 -8.01 -10.97
N ASP A 124 0.84 -6.73 -11.32
CA ASP A 124 1.85 -5.77 -10.90
C ASP A 124 1.84 -5.56 -9.39
N PHE A 125 0.64 -5.48 -8.83
CA PHE A 125 0.47 -5.36 -7.38
C PHE A 125 1.00 -6.60 -6.66
N PHE A 126 0.68 -7.80 -7.16
CA PHE A 126 1.20 -9.04 -6.59
C PHE A 126 2.72 -9.13 -6.64
N GLN A 127 3.35 -8.82 -7.79
CA GLN A 127 4.81 -8.81 -7.91
C GLN A 127 5.46 -7.86 -6.90
N LYS A 128 4.87 -6.69 -6.69
CA LYS A 128 5.35 -5.73 -5.68
C LYS A 128 5.20 -6.28 -4.27
N MET A 129 4.09 -6.94 -3.95
CA MET A 129 3.90 -7.59 -2.64
C MET A 129 4.90 -8.71 -2.40
N CYS A 130 5.17 -9.57 -3.39
CA CYS A 130 6.22 -10.59 -3.32
C CYS A 130 7.60 -9.98 -3.07
N LYS A 131 7.91 -8.87 -3.73
CA LYS A 131 9.18 -8.16 -3.53
C LYS A 131 9.31 -7.61 -2.11
N LEU A 132 8.25 -7.05 -1.55
CA LEU A 132 8.20 -6.59 -0.17
C LEU A 132 8.31 -7.75 0.82
N GLN A 133 7.59 -8.85 0.57
CA GLN A 133 7.64 -10.06 1.41
C GLN A 133 9.04 -10.70 1.41
N SER A 134 9.72 -10.75 0.27
CA SER A 134 11.10 -11.25 0.18
C SER A 134 12.13 -10.34 0.85
N SER A 135 11.75 -9.14 1.20
CA SER A 135 12.55 -8.14 1.93
C SER A 135 11.92 -7.80 3.28
N LYS A 136 11.48 -8.83 4.01
CA LYS A 136 10.73 -8.70 5.26
C LYS A 136 11.43 -7.83 6.31
N GLU A 137 12.76 -7.92 6.41
CA GLU A 137 13.57 -7.09 7.32
C GLU A 137 13.45 -5.61 6.94
N ILE A 138 13.51 -5.29 5.64
CA ILE A 138 13.36 -3.93 5.13
C ILE A 138 11.96 -3.41 5.40
N TYR A 139 10.93 -4.24 5.18
CA TYR A 139 9.55 -3.86 5.50
C TYR A 139 9.36 -3.58 6.99
N THR A 140 9.96 -4.38 7.86
CA THR A 140 9.92 -4.16 9.31
C THR A 140 10.53 -2.81 9.69
N ILE A 141 11.68 -2.45 9.10
CA ILE A 141 12.32 -1.15 9.34
C ILE A 141 11.48 -0.01 8.75
N TYR A 142 10.90 -0.17 7.57
CA TYR A 142 10.00 0.80 6.99
C TYR A 142 8.83 1.14 7.94
N VAL A 143 8.16 0.11 8.51
CA VAL A 143 7.10 0.30 9.50
C VAL A 143 7.63 0.95 10.79
N TRP A 144 8.84 0.58 11.21
CA TRP A 144 9.48 1.15 12.39
C TRP A 144 9.75 2.64 12.20
N ILE A 145 10.33 3.07 11.08
CA ILE A 145 10.59 4.49 10.75
C ILE A 145 9.26 5.28 10.78
N ARG A 146 8.19 4.76 10.16
CA ARG A 146 6.87 5.42 10.18
C ARG A 146 6.34 5.68 11.60
N LYS A 147 6.54 4.73 12.50
CA LYS A 147 6.12 4.86 13.90
C LYS A 147 7.02 5.79 14.71
N HIS A 148 8.27 5.93 14.33
CA HIS A 148 9.31 6.63 15.09
C HIS A 148 9.97 7.78 14.32
N TYR A 149 9.30 8.34 13.32
CA TYR A 149 9.87 9.35 12.41
C TYR A 149 10.36 10.62 13.12
N LYS A 150 9.86 10.92 14.31
CA LYS A 150 10.29 12.06 15.15
C LYS A 150 11.58 11.79 15.94
N MET A 151 12.04 10.54 15.96
CA MET A 151 13.28 10.16 16.64
C MET A 151 14.46 10.29 15.68
N ASP A 152 15.60 10.72 16.21
CA ASP A 152 16.84 10.64 15.46
C ASP A 152 17.32 9.20 15.42
N PHE A 153 17.77 8.74 14.26
CA PHE A 153 18.41 7.45 14.07
C PHE A 153 19.44 7.54 12.95
N SER A 154 20.44 6.69 13.03
CA SER A 154 21.44 6.53 11.98
C SER A 154 21.08 5.39 11.03
N VAL A 155 21.64 5.43 9.82
CA VAL A 155 21.49 4.34 8.84
C VAL A 155 22.14 3.07 9.37
N GLU A 156 23.22 3.20 10.11
CA GLU A 156 23.98 2.13 10.77
C GLU A 156 23.11 1.39 11.78
N GLU A 157 22.41 2.10 12.66
CA GLU A 157 21.47 1.50 13.63
C GLU A 157 20.33 0.72 12.97
N LEU A 158 19.81 1.25 11.87
CA LEU A 158 18.76 0.55 11.10
C LEU A 158 19.30 -0.70 10.40
N ALA A 159 20.52 -0.62 9.88
CA ALA A 159 21.19 -1.74 9.22
C ALA A 159 21.49 -2.87 10.22
N GLU A 160 21.95 -2.55 11.43
CA GLU A 160 22.15 -3.51 12.50
C GLU A 160 20.87 -4.27 12.87
N LYS A 161 19.72 -3.57 12.95
CA LYS A 161 18.41 -4.20 13.19
C LYS A 161 18.01 -5.21 12.09
N CYS A 162 18.60 -5.09 10.90
CA CYS A 162 18.41 -6.01 9.78
C CYS A 162 19.53 -7.05 9.64
N ASN A 163 20.53 -7.06 10.52
CA ASN A 163 21.74 -7.86 10.38
C ASN A 163 22.45 -7.62 9.02
N MET A 164 22.54 -6.37 8.59
CA MET A 164 23.11 -5.97 7.31
C MET A 164 24.20 -4.90 7.51
N SER A 165 25.13 -4.78 6.55
CA SER A 165 25.98 -3.60 6.46
C SER A 165 25.16 -2.38 6.05
N ALA A 166 25.57 -1.17 6.46
CA ALA A 166 24.89 0.09 6.12
C ALA A 166 24.71 0.26 4.61
N SER A 167 25.70 -0.11 3.79
CA SER A 167 25.64 -0.05 2.33
C SER A 167 24.62 -1.03 1.74
N SER A 168 24.58 -2.28 2.25
CA SER A 168 23.61 -3.28 1.81
C SER A 168 22.20 -2.89 2.19
N PHE A 169 22.00 -2.41 3.42
CA PHE A 169 20.70 -1.92 3.89
C PHE A 169 20.23 -0.74 3.06
N HIS A 170 21.07 0.29 2.87
CA HIS A 170 20.71 1.48 2.09
C HIS A 170 20.27 1.11 0.67
N LYS A 171 21.02 0.21 -0.01
CA LYS A 171 20.67 -0.26 -1.34
C LYS A 171 19.33 -1.00 -1.34
N LYS A 172 19.16 -2.00 -0.47
CA LYS A 172 17.91 -2.78 -0.40
C LYS A 172 16.70 -1.93 -0.04
N PHE A 173 16.87 -1.00 0.91
CA PHE A 173 15.80 -0.07 1.29
C PHE A 173 15.37 0.79 0.10
N LYS A 174 16.35 1.41 -0.60
CA LYS A 174 16.07 2.20 -1.79
C LYS A 174 15.45 1.39 -2.93
N ASP A 175 15.92 0.15 -3.16
CA ASP A 175 15.35 -0.74 -4.17
C ASP A 175 13.88 -1.12 -3.86
N SER A 176 13.54 -1.23 -2.57
CA SER A 176 12.19 -1.58 -2.11
C SER A 176 11.26 -0.36 -2.05
N THR A 177 11.76 0.80 -1.62
CA THR A 177 10.95 2.01 -1.33
C THR A 177 11.07 3.09 -2.41
N GLY A 178 12.09 3.02 -3.25
CA GLY A 178 12.39 4.04 -4.27
C GLY A 178 13.21 5.22 -3.76
N ILE A 179 13.33 5.43 -2.44
CA ILE A 179 14.05 6.54 -1.79
C ILE A 179 14.94 6.04 -0.67
N SER A 180 15.90 6.85 -0.23
CA SER A 180 16.79 6.47 0.88
C SER A 180 16.07 6.52 2.23
N PRO A 181 16.56 5.80 3.27
CA PRO A 181 15.97 5.83 4.61
C PRO A 181 15.85 7.24 5.20
N VAL A 182 16.88 8.07 5.02
CA VAL A 182 16.89 9.45 5.50
C VAL A 182 15.92 10.33 4.72
N GLN A 183 15.82 10.15 3.40
CA GLN A 183 14.82 10.85 2.59
C GLN A 183 13.41 10.44 2.98
N PHE A 184 13.19 9.16 3.24
CA PHE A 184 11.90 8.66 3.70
C PHE A 184 11.48 9.30 5.03
N GLN A 185 12.38 9.34 6.03
CA GLN A 185 12.11 10.01 7.31
C GLN A 185 11.73 11.49 7.15
N LYS A 186 12.45 12.21 6.27
CA LYS A 186 12.21 13.64 6.06
C LYS A 186 10.88 13.95 5.39
N GLN A 187 10.27 12.97 4.73
CA GLN A 187 9.00 13.11 4.06
C GLN A 187 7.79 12.77 4.96
N LEU A 188 8.02 12.15 6.12
CA LEU A 188 7.00 11.86 7.15
C LEU A 188 6.78 13.04 8.08
#